data_d6c2287cdb926e58137a1bbb49bb408f
#
_entry.id   d6c2287cdb926e58137a1bbb49bb408f
#
_cell.length_a   1.000
_cell.length_b   1.000
_cell.length_c   1.000
_cell.angle_alpha   90.00
_cell.angle_beta   90.00
_cell.angle_gamma   90.00
#
_symmetry.space_group_name_H-M   'P 1'
#
loop_
_entity.id
_entity.type
_entity.pdbx_description
1 polymer ?
#
loop_
_entity_poly.entity_id
_entity_poly.type
_entity_poly.pdbx_seq_one_letter_code
_entity_poly.pdbx_strand_id
1 'polypeptide(L)'
;MRNKIRRGLERWLIERGRRQAIAVVLGASVNGLSFVRSLARRGVPTLLLDSDRLIGTYTRHGKVALLPPPDEHADLWIEVLTGVGSRLGVPGVLFTTSDAHAVLVTEAEAVLRRNFRFLIPSAQTMEQIVNKRVQYCVAQAAGIPIPKSYFPDSRDELISIAKEMTYPCILKPYKAHLGRSKIVGKVALVQTAEQLVAEYCRLDTKDIRFLVQEVVPGGDDALYGYLAFWDANGREHSWVTKRKLRQNSRFGDGSLQVTVEAPEVADQSRRLLRAFGYTGFVGVEFKFDARDRTYRLMEVNPRTVSGNQLPITAGVDFPWIGYRYLTSSSTPPSESFARGVKYLNEEWDLKGFFTLRKTGHLTIWQWLSSLRGVKALAIWAWDDPLPMGVVLWRLFVAGIRRLRWLPERGRRGATPLGVRRSDPGVVT
;
A
#
# COMPACT_ATOMS: atom_id res chain seq x y z
N MET A 1 -9.50 27.67 14.10
CA MET A 1 -8.74 26.41 14.25
C MET A 1 -7.44 26.42 13.44
N ARG A 2 -7.43 26.85 12.17
CA ARG A 2 -6.22 26.97 11.30
C ARG A 2 -5.06 27.75 11.95
N ASN A 3 -5.31 28.93 12.56
CA ASN A 3 -4.26 29.77 13.15
C ASN A 3 -3.55 29.17 14.38
N LYS A 4 -4.22 28.35 15.19
CA LYS A 4 -3.62 27.74 16.40
C LYS A 4 -2.72 26.54 16.05
N ILE A 5 -3.13 25.74 15.05
CA ILE A 5 -2.33 24.63 14.50
C ILE A 5 -1.09 25.21 13.82
N ARG A 6 -1.24 26.27 13.04
CA ARG A 6 -0.16 26.96 12.34
C ARG A 6 0.91 27.48 13.32
N ARG A 7 0.51 28.21 14.38
CA ARG A 7 1.45 28.73 15.39
C ARG A 7 2.19 27.64 16.17
N GLY A 8 1.52 26.54 16.53
CA GLY A 8 2.15 25.41 17.22
C GLY A 8 3.17 24.66 16.37
N LEU A 9 2.87 24.51 15.06
CA LEU A 9 3.79 23.91 14.11
C LEU A 9 4.98 24.83 13.83
N GLU A 10 4.75 26.14 13.66
CA GLU A 10 5.80 27.13 13.44
C GLU A 10 6.82 27.16 14.59
N ARG A 11 6.37 27.19 15.85
CA ARG A 11 7.25 27.15 17.02
C ARG A 11 8.09 25.87 17.02
N TRP A 12 7.47 24.72 16.79
CA TRP A 12 8.14 23.42 16.76
C TRP A 12 9.21 23.37 15.64
N LEU A 13 8.91 23.89 14.43
CA LEU A 13 9.84 23.96 13.31
C LEU A 13 11.05 24.83 13.65
N ILE A 14 10.83 26.00 14.25
CA ILE A 14 11.90 26.93 14.64
C ILE A 14 12.80 26.28 15.70
N GLU A 15 12.22 25.63 16.70
CA GLU A 15 12.99 25.02 17.80
C GLU A 15 13.82 23.81 17.34
N ARG A 16 13.25 22.98 16.48
CA ARG A 16 13.85 21.69 16.06
C ARG A 16 14.62 21.76 14.74
N GLY A 17 14.16 22.57 13.79
CA GLY A 17 14.73 22.66 12.44
C GLY A 17 15.95 23.56 12.27
N ARG A 18 16.38 24.29 13.32
CA ARG A 18 17.53 25.20 13.20
C ARG A 18 18.88 24.50 13.15
N ARG A 19 19.03 23.36 13.80
CA ARG A 19 20.31 22.68 14.01
C ARG A 19 20.46 21.35 13.30
N GLN A 20 19.34 20.76 12.90
CA GLN A 20 19.29 19.42 12.31
C GLN A 20 18.22 19.36 11.22
N ALA A 21 18.50 18.64 10.13
CA ALA A 21 17.50 18.36 9.11
C ALA A 21 16.34 17.58 9.73
N ILE A 22 15.12 18.13 9.64
CA ILE A 22 13.91 17.41 10.04
C ILE A 22 13.51 16.45 8.92
N ALA A 23 12.86 15.36 9.28
CA ALA A 23 12.21 14.47 8.31
C ALA A 23 10.74 14.82 8.16
N VAL A 24 10.30 15.11 6.94
CA VAL A 24 8.90 15.31 6.59
C VAL A 24 8.42 14.06 5.88
N VAL A 25 7.45 13.36 6.48
CA VAL A 25 6.92 12.08 5.97
C VAL A 25 5.50 12.33 5.46
N LEU A 26 5.26 12.07 4.18
CA LEU A 26 3.96 12.19 3.54
C LEU A 26 3.28 10.83 3.49
N GLY A 27 2.13 10.74 4.20
CA GLY A 27 1.33 9.53 4.37
C GLY A 27 1.48 8.90 5.76
N ALA A 28 0.35 8.74 6.47
CA ALA A 28 0.28 8.31 7.87
C ALA A 28 -0.27 6.88 8.04
N SER A 29 -0.18 6.04 7.02
CA SER A 29 -0.46 4.60 7.13
C SER A 29 0.59 3.90 8.00
N VAL A 30 0.52 2.59 8.16
CA VAL A 30 1.56 1.79 8.83
C VAL A 30 2.95 1.99 8.18
N ASN A 31 3.00 2.36 6.89
CA ASN A 31 4.23 2.70 6.21
C ASN A 31 4.86 3.98 6.80
N GLY A 32 4.12 5.08 6.85
CA GLY A 32 4.57 6.33 7.46
C GLY A 32 4.87 6.19 8.95
N LEU A 33 4.07 5.41 9.69
CA LEU A 33 4.33 5.10 11.10
C LEU A 33 5.72 4.47 11.29
N SER A 34 6.12 3.53 10.42
CA SER A 34 7.44 2.90 10.47
C SER A 34 8.58 3.91 10.25
N PHE A 35 8.38 4.88 9.33
CA PHE A 35 9.34 5.97 9.10
C PHE A 35 9.52 6.85 10.34
N VAL A 36 8.41 7.35 10.87
CA VAL A 36 8.45 8.23 12.03
C VAL A 36 9.11 7.56 13.22
N ARG A 37 8.77 6.29 13.51
CA ARG A 37 9.36 5.52 14.60
C ARG A 37 10.85 5.29 14.42
N SER A 38 11.27 4.84 13.23
CA SER A 38 12.69 4.59 12.95
C SER A 38 13.53 5.84 13.12
N LEU A 39 13.10 6.96 12.58
CA LEU A 39 13.82 8.22 12.59
C LEU A 39 13.82 8.87 13.98
N ALA A 40 12.66 8.93 14.63
CA ALA A 40 12.54 9.55 15.94
C ALA A 40 13.32 8.83 17.04
N ARG A 41 13.39 7.48 16.99
CA ARG A 41 14.24 6.69 17.90
C ARG A 41 15.73 7.00 17.78
N ARG A 42 16.14 7.62 16.66
CA ARG A 42 17.50 8.12 16.42
C ARG A 42 17.64 9.62 16.62
N GLY A 43 16.65 10.23 17.26
CA GLY A 43 16.66 11.67 17.60
C GLY A 43 16.36 12.59 16.41
N VAL A 44 15.94 12.07 15.25
CA VAL A 44 15.54 12.91 14.11
C VAL A 44 14.15 13.49 14.36
N PRO A 45 13.97 14.82 14.37
CA PRO A 45 12.66 15.43 14.47
C PRO A 45 11.82 15.08 13.24
N THR A 46 10.58 14.59 13.44
CA THR A 46 9.71 14.15 12.35
C THR A 46 8.41 14.92 12.29
N LEU A 47 8.01 15.32 11.09
CA LEU A 47 6.70 15.89 10.76
C LEU A 47 5.97 14.91 9.85
N LEU A 48 4.79 14.47 10.26
CA LEU A 48 3.94 13.53 9.52
C LEU A 48 2.72 14.28 8.95
N LEU A 49 2.55 14.24 7.65
CA LEU A 49 1.44 14.88 6.93
C LEU A 49 0.60 13.81 6.21
N ASP A 50 -0.73 13.92 6.33
CA ASP A 50 -1.67 13.08 5.56
C ASP A 50 -2.99 13.82 5.36
N SER A 51 -3.86 13.29 4.51
CA SER A 51 -5.26 13.73 4.37
C SER A 51 -6.18 13.06 5.37
N ASP A 52 -5.87 11.84 5.77
CA ASP A 52 -6.72 11.00 6.60
C ASP A 52 -6.15 10.75 8.00
N ARG A 53 -7.05 10.54 8.97
CA ARG A 53 -6.67 10.06 10.30
C ARG A 53 -6.34 8.57 10.29
N LEU A 54 -5.24 8.22 9.60
CA LEU A 54 -4.70 6.87 9.59
C LEU A 54 -3.95 6.56 10.88
N ILE A 55 -3.50 5.31 11.02
CA ILE A 55 -2.95 4.80 12.27
C ILE A 55 -1.68 5.56 12.73
N GLY A 56 -0.87 6.03 11.80
CA GLY A 56 0.34 6.80 12.08
C GLY A 56 0.06 8.17 12.71
N THR A 57 -1.15 8.72 12.55
CA THR A 57 -1.50 10.03 13.15
C THR A 57 -1.62 9.98 14.68
N TYR A 58 -1.64 8.80 15.27
CA TYR A 58 -1.71 8.59 16.72
C TYR A 58 -0.35 8.34 17.36
N THR A 59 0.74 8.41 16.56
CA THR A 59 2.10 8.24 17.12
C THR A 59 2.49 9.40 18.03
N ARG A 60 3.25 9.08 19.09
CA ARG A 60 3.87 10.08 19.98
C ARG A 60 5.23 10.59 19.47
N HIS A 61 5.79 9.93 18.46
CA HIS A 61 7.16 10.14 17.99
C HIS A 61 7.33 11.29 16.98
N GLY A 62 6.25 11.87 16.48
CA GLY A 62 6.31 12.95 15.50
C GLY A 62 5.25 14.01 15.69
N LYS A 63 5.45 15.16 15.08
CA LYS A 63 4.39 16.16 14.92
C LYS A 63 3.49 15.73 13.76
N VAL A 64 2.17 15.84 13.94
CA VAL A 64 1.20 15.43 12.92
C VAL A 64 0.38 16.61 12.47
N ALA A 65 0.13 16.76 11.17
CA ALA A 65 -0.86 17.67 10.62
C ALA A 65 -1.66 16.99 9.50
N LEU A 66 -2.93 17.35 9.38
CA LEU A 66 -3.83 16.85 8.34
C LEU A 66 -4.14 17.98 7.35
N LEU A 67 -4.10 17.63 6.08
CA LEU A 67 -4.43 18.48 4.93
C LEU A 67 -5.55 17.80 4.13
N PRO A 68 -6.26 18.51 3.24
CA PRO A 68 -7.17 17.86 2.28
C PRO A 68 -6.45 16.88 1.35
N PRO A 69 -7.17 15.99 0.62
CA PRO A 69 -6.55 15.04 -0.30
C PRO A 69 -5.63 15.70 -1.33
N PRO A 70 -4.42 15.15 -1.58
CA PRO A 70 -3.44 15.79 -2.46
C PRO A 70 -3.82 15.79 -3.95
N ASP A 71 -4.62 14.85 -4.40
CA ASP A 71 -5.16 14.77 -5.76
C ASP A 71 -6.20 15.86 -6.07
N GLU A 72 -6.85 16.41 -5.04
CA GLU A 72 -7.82 17.50 -5.18
C GLU A 72 -7.23 18.88 -4.81
N HIS A 73 -6.15 18.92 -4.02
CA HIS A 73 -5.60 20.12 -3.40
C HIS A 73 -4.06 20.18 -3.49
N ALA A 74 -3.47 19.83 -4.63
CA ALA A 74 -2.02 19.80 -4.82
C ALA A 74 -1.34 21.14 -4.47
N ASP A 75 -1.92 22.26 -4.88
CA ASP A 75 -1.38 23.60 -4.61
C ASP A 75 -1.27 23.89 -3.11
N LEU A 76 -2.26 23.48 -2.33
CA LEU A 76 -2.21 23.64 -0.87
C LEU A 76 -1.08 22.82 -0.23
N TRP A 77 -0.84 21.61 -0.72
CA TRP A 77 0.27 20.78 -0.25
C TRP A 77 1.62 21.44 -0.56
N ILE A 78 1.77 21.96 -1.77
CA ILE A 78 2.99 22.68 -2.20
C ILE A 78 3.18 23.94 -1.35
N GLU A 79 2.13 24.73 -1.12
CA GLU A 79 2.17 25.92 -0.25
C GLU A 79 2.60 25.55 1.16
N VAL A 80 1.99 24.53 1.78
CA VAL A 80 2.31 24.06 3.13
C VAL A 80 3.75 23.57 3.22
N LEU A 81 4.18 22.72 2.28
CA LEU A 81 5.56 22.20 2.24
C LEU A 81 6.56 23.36 2.06
N THR A 82 6.34 24.27 1.14
CA THR A 82 7.19 25.43 0.93
C THR A 82 7.25 26.30 2.19
N GLY A 83 6.09 26.53 2.82
CA GLY A 83 6.00 27.27 4.08
C GLY A 83 6.68 26.58 5.26
N VAL A 84 6.68 25.24 5.32
CA VAL A 84 7.49 24.46 6.26
C VAL A 84 8.98 24.65 5.95
N GLY A 85 9.37 24.41 4.70
CA GLY A 85 10.76 24.45 4.25
C GLY A 85 11.41 25.81 4.47
N SER A 86 10.73 26.92 4.20
CA SER A 86 11.25 28.29 4.40
C SER A 86 11.57 28.64 5.85
N ARG A 87 11.09 27.86 6.81
CA ARG A 87 11.33 28.07 8.25
C ARG A 87 12.47 27.22 8.80
N LEU A 88 13.02 26.33 7.98
CA LEU A 88 14.13 25.47 8.37
C LEU A 88 15.46 26.21 8.25
N GLY A 89 16.37 25.99 9.19
CA GLY A 89 17.74 26.52 9.12
C GLY A 89 18.66 25.72 8.19
N VAL A 90 18.26 24.46 7.90
CA VAL A 90 18.93 23.56 6.96
C VAL A 90 17.85 22.81 6.15
N PRO A 91 18.14 22.40 4.92
CA PRO A 91 17.15 21.66 4.11
C PRO A 91 16.62 20.42 4.83
N GLY A 92 15.29 20.29 4.89
CA GLY A 92 14.64 19.10 5.43
C GLY A 92 14.76 17.88 4.51
N VAL A 93 14.49 16.70 5.02
CA VAL A 93 14.41 15.47 4.23
C VAL A 93 12.96 15.08 4.01
N LEU A 94 12.54 14.91 2.75
CA LEU A 94 11.17 14.60 2.39
C LEU A 94 11.04 13.13 1.97
N PHE A 95 10.07 12.43 2.55
CA PHE A 95 9.75 11.03 2.24
C PHE A 95 8.31 10.87 1.82
N THR A 96 8.06 10.08 0.79
CA THR A 96 6.73 9.72 0.30
C THR A 96 6.42 8.27 0.64
N THR A 97 5.22 8.00 1.15
CA THR A 97 4.78 6.65 1.55
C THR A 97 3.51 6.18 0.85
N SER A 98 3.00 6.98 -0.12
CA SER A 98 1.90 6.63 -1.01
C SER A 98 2.17 7.11 -2.44
N ASP A 99 1.49 6.53 -3.42
CA ASP A 99 1.67 6.90 -4.84
C ASP A 99 1.22 8.33 -5.11
N ALA A 100 0.10 8.78 -4.52
CA ALA A 100 -0.39 10.15 -4.66
C ALA A 100 0.65 11.18 -4.17
N HIS A 101 1.28 10.91 -3.02
CA HIS A 101 2.33 11.78 -2.50
C HIS A 101 3.60 11.71 -3.34
N ALA A 102 3.95 10.55 -3.91
CA ALA A 102 5.11 10.43 -4.78
C ALA A 102 4.92 11.24 -6.08
N VAL A 103 3.75 11.16 -6.69
CA VAL A 103 3.38 11.96 -7.88
C VAL A 103 3.43 13.44 -7.55
N LEU A 104 2.77 13.88 -6.46
CA LEU A 104 2.78 15.27 -6.00
C LEU A 104 4.20 15.84 -5.86
N VAL A 105 5.09 15.10 -5.20
CA VAL A 105 6.49 15.54 -4.98
C VAL A 105 7.26 15.57 -6.29
N THR A 106 6.99 14.65 -7.21
CA THR A 106 7.63 14.63 -8.54
C THR A 106 7.21 15.84 -9.38
N GLU A 107 5.91 16.15 -9.40
CA GLU A 107 5.36 17.30 -10.13
C GLU A 107 5.85 18.64 -9.56
N ALA A 108 6.04 18.73 -8.25
CA ALA A 108 6.51 19.93 -7.56
C ALA A 108 8.04 19.94 -7.32
N GLU A 109 8.80 19.06 -7.96
CA GLU A 109 10.22 18.84 -7.67
C GLU A 109 11.04 20.13 -7.64
N ALA A 110 10.93 20.97 -8.67
CA ALA A 110 11.72 22.20 -8.82
C ALA A 110 11.49 23.19 -7.65
N VAL A 111 10.27 23.26 -7.14
CA VAL A 111 9.92 24.14 -6.02
C VAL A 111 10.39 23.55 -4.70
N LEU A 112 10.16 22.26 -4.49
CA LEU A 112 10.47 21.59 -3.22
C LEU A 112 11.96 21.41 -2.98
N ARG A 113 12.79 21.23 -4.03
CA ARG A 113 14.25 21.12 -3.91
C ARG A 113 14.92 22.37 -3.35
N ARG A 114 14.26 23.51 -3.34
CA ARG A 114 14.81 24.72 -2.70
C ARG A 114 14.99 24.55 -1.19
N ASN A 115 14.16 23.75 -0.56
CA ASN A 115 14.12 23.60 0.91
C ASN A 115 14.20 22.16 1.40
N PHE A 116 14.15 21.19 0.49
CA PHE A 116 14.14 19.77 0.85
C PHE A 116 15.13 18.98 0.02
N ARG A 117 15.68 17.95 0.66
CA ARG A 117 16.42 16.88 0.01
C ARG A 117 15.51 15.65 -0.08
N PHE A 118 15.41 15.06 -1.24
CA PHE A 118 14.65 13.82 -1.47
C PHE A 118 15.18 13.12 -2.70
N LEU A 119 14.91 11.83 -2.81
CA LEU A 119 15.25 11.01 -3.95
C LEU A 119 13.99 10.28 -4.42
N ILE A 120 13.57 10.61 -5.61
CA ILE A 120 12.41 10.08 -6.33
C ILE A 120 12.81 9.86 -7.79
N PRO A 121 12.09 9.01 -8.54
CA PRO A 121 12.29 8.90 -9.99
C PRO A 121 11.99 10.21 -10.70
N SER A 122 12.55 10.40 -11.88
CA SER A 122 12.19 11.51 -12.77
C SER A 122 10.69 11.51 -13.09
N ALA A 123 10.14 12.66 -13.50
CA ALA A 123 8.73 12.75 -13.91
C ALA A 123 8.37 11.76 -15.02
N GLN A 124 9.26 11.56 -15.99
CA GLN A 124 9.09 10.57 -17.05
C GLN A 124 9.04 9.15 -16.49
N THR A 125 9.99 8.77 -15.64
CA THR A 125 10.02 7.43 -15.00
C THR A 125 8.81 7.24 -14.08
N MET A 126 8.39 8.27 -13.33
CA MET A 126 7.19 8.20 -12.48
C MET A 126 5.95 7.90 -13.31
N GLU A 127 5.72 8.61 -14.42
CA GLU A 127 4.58 8.36 -15.33
C GLU A 127 4.63 6.94 -15.91
N GLN A 128 5.80 6.48 -16.34
CA GLN A 128 5.98 5.12 -16.85
C GLN A 128 5.60 4.05 -15.81
N ILE A 129 5.88 4.30 -14.54
CA ILE A 129 5.61 3.34 -13.47
C ILE A 129 4.15 3.38 -13.03
N VAL A 130 3.55 4.57 -12.87
CA VAL A 130 2.17 4.66 -12.38
C VAL A 130 1.14 4.26 -13.43
N ASN A 131 1.49 4.32 -14.71
CA ASN A 131 0.65 3.90 -15.84
C ASN A 131 0.91 2.41 -16.16
N LYS A 132 -0.03 1.54 -15.83
CA LYS A 132 0.13 0.08 -15.98
C LYS A 132 0.36 -0.36 -17.44
N ARG A 133 -0.21 0.33 -18.44
CA ARG A 133 0.04 0.03 -19.84
C ARG A 133 1.54 0.22 -20.18
N VAL A 134 2.07 1.37 -19.81
CA VAL A 134 3.48 1.71 -20.07
C VAL A 134 4.42 0.85 -19.22
N GLN A 135 4.08 0.64 -17.94
CA GLN A 135 4.85 -0.22 -17.02
C GLN A 135 5.05 -1.63 -17.62
N TYR A 136 3.99 -2.23 -18.16
CA TYR A 136 4.08 -3.57 -18.74
C TYR A 136 4.79 -3.59 -20.09
N CYS A 137 4.67 -2.56 -20.90
CA CYS A 137 5.47 -2.44 -22.13
C CYS A 137 6.98 -2.40 -21.82
N VAL A 138 7.40 -1.58 -20.84
CA VAL A 138 8.81 -1.52 -20.41
C VAL A 138 9.26 -2.86 -19.82
N ALA A 139 8.43 -3.52 -19.03
CA ALA A 139 8.74 -4.82 -18.47
C ALA A 139 8.96 -5.88 -19.57
N GLN A 140 8.08 -5.95 -20.57
CA GLN A 140 8.22 -6.88 -21.71
C GLN A 140 9.48 -6.60 -22.53
N ALA A 141 9.77 -5.32 -22.81
CA ALA A 141 10.99 -4.92 -23.51
C ALA A 141 12.27 -5.28 -22.73
N ALA A 142 12.21 -5.30 -21.39
CA ALA A 142 13.29 -5.75 -20.52
C ALA A 142 13.33 -7.29 -20.32
N GLY A 143 12.48 -8.06 -21.01
CA GLY A 143 12.39 -9.50 -20.88
C GLY A 143 11.86 -9.98 -19.53
N ILE A 144 11.01 -9.17 -18.87
CA ILE A 144 10.37 -9.52 -17.60
C ILE A 144 8.99 -10.12 -17.88
N PRO A 145 8.70 -11.35 -17.42
CA PRO A 145 7.38 -11.94 -17.58
C PRO A 145 6.28 -11.11 -16.91
N ILE A 146 5.17 -10.93 -17.60
CA ILE A 146 3.97 -10.27 -17.08
C ILE A 146 2.77 -11.23 -17.18
N PRO A 147 1.70 -11.04 -16.40
CA PRO A 147 0.44 -11.73 -16.65
C PRO A 147 -0.14 -11.35 -18.02
N LYS A 148 -0.87 -12.27 -18.65
CA LYS A 148 -1.58 -11.97 -19.91
C LYS A 148 -2.50 -10.77 -19.68
N SER A 149 -2.23 -9.67 -20.35
CA SER A 149 -2.87 -8.36 -20.09
C SER A 149 -3.27 -7.71 -21.39
N TYR A 150 -4.47 -7.14 -21.42
CA TYR A 150 -5.03 -6.46 -22.57
C TYR A 150 -5.44 -5.04 -22.19
N PHE A 151 -5.33 -4.14 -23.15
CA PHE A 151 -5.57 -2.71 -22.97
C PHE A 151 -6.56 -2.22 -24.05
N PRO A 152 -7.84 -2.65 -23.97
CA PRO A 152 -8.80 -2.31 -25.00
C PRO A 152 -8.98 -0.81 -25.16
N ASP A 153 -8.90 -0.34 -26.40
CA ASP A 153 -9.12 1.05 -26.77
C ASP A 153 -10.54 1.28 -27.34
N SER A 154 -11.28 0.17 -27.63
CA SER A 154 -12.66 0.19 -28.11
C SER A 154 -13.51 -0.94 -27.50
N ARG A 155 -14.85 -0.78 -27.64
CA ARG A 155 -15.81 -1.81 -27.22
C ARG A 155 -15.70 -3.09 -28.07
N ASP A 156 -15.43 -2.96 -29.36
CA ASP A 156 -15.32 -4.11 -30.25
C ASP A 156 -14.08 -4.93 -29.95
N GLU A 157 -12.96 -4.26 -29.65
CA GLU A 157 -11.76 -4.91 -29.17
C GLU A 157 -12.00 -5.62 -27.82
N LEU A 158 -12.71 -4.97 -26.88
CA LEU A 158 -13.10 -5.61 -25.62
C LEU A 158 -13.93 -6.88 -25.84
N ILE A 159 -14.87 -6.87 -26.77
CA ILE A 159 -15.71 -8.04 -27.09
C ILE A 159 -14.83 -9.18 -27.66
N SER A 160 -13.86 -8.86 -28.50
CA SER A 160 -12.90 -9.84 -29.01
C SER A 160 -12.05 -10.43 -27.90
N ILE A 161 -11.50 -9.58 -27.02
CA ILE A 161 -10.74 -9.99 -25.83
C ILE A 161 -11.59 -10.89 -24.93
N ALA A 162 -12.86 -10.55 -24.72
CA ALA A 162 -13.77 -11.31 -23.86
C ALA A 162 -13.98 -12.76 -24.34
N LYS A 163 -13.91 -13.03 -25.64
CA LYS A 163 -14.02 -14.37 -26.22
C LYS A 163 -12.75 -15.22 -26.03
N GLU A 164 -11.59 -14.57 -26.00
CA GLU A 164 -10.28 -15.23 -25.91
C GLU A 164 -9.72 -15.30 -24.49
N MET A 165 -10.38 -14.61 -23.56
CA MET A 165 -9.89 -14.48 -22.17
C MET A 165 -10.12 -15.75 -21.37
N THR A 166 -9.13 -16.15 -20.57
CA THR A 166 -9.28 -17.21 -19.56
C THR A 166 -9.91 -16.62 -18.30
N TYR A 167 -11.01 -17.23 -17.86
CA TYR A 167 -11.73 -16.80 -16.64
C TYR A 167 -11.36 -17.67 -15.44
N PRO A 168 -11.37 -17.10 -14.19
CA PRO A 168 -11.67 -15.71 -13.91
C PRO A 168 -10.57 -14.75 -14.35
N CYS A 169 -10.95 -13.52 -14.71
CA CYS A 169 -10.00 -12.44 -14.98
C CYS A 169 -10.29 -11.23 -14.06
N ILE A 170 -9.43 -10.23 -14.11
CA ILE A 170 -9.57 -8.99 -13.33
C ILE A 170 -9.55 -7.75 -14.21
N LEU A 171 -10.31 -6.74 -13.78
CA LEU A 171 -10.19 -5.38 -14.27
C LEU A 171 -9.36 -4.57 -13.27
N LYS A 172 -8.36 -3.87 -13.78
CA LYS A 172 -7.48 -2.96 -13.00
C LYS A 172 -7.45 -1.59 -13.67
N PRO A 173 -7.49 -0.47 -12.92
CA PRO A 173 -7.28 0.83 -13.50
C PRO A 173 -5.84 0.97 -14.01
N TYR A 174 -5.63 1.72 -15.10
CA TYR A 174 -4.29 2.02 -15.62
C TYR A 174 -3.46 2.76 -14.56
N LYS A 175 -4.06 3.75 -13.90
CA LYS A 175 -3.46 4.50 -12.79
C LYS A 175 -4.22 4.18 -11.51
N ALA A 176 -3.59 3.47 -10.59
CA ALA A 176 -4.23 2.93 -9.38
C ALA A 176 -4.83 4.03 -8.48
N HIS A 177 -4.20 5.20 -8.36
CA HIS A 177 -4.66 6.32 -7.53
C HIS A 177 -5.97 6.91 -8.05
N LEU A 178 -6.21 6.95 -9.38
CA LEU A 178 -7.43 7.47 -9.99
C LEU A 178 -8.61 6.47 -9.89
N GLY A 179 -8.34 5.18 -9.88
CA GLY A 179 -9.38 4.13 -9.89
C GLY A 179 -10.02 3.82 -8.55
N ARG A 180 -9.51 4.34 -7.44
CA ARG A 180 -9.95 3.99 -6.07
C ARG A 180 -11.43 4.31 -5.79
N SER A 181 -11.97 5.33 -6.40
CA SER A 181 -13.38 5.72 -6.23
C SER A 181 -14.37 4.84 -7.01
N LYS A 182 -13.90 4.05 -7.97
CA LYS A 182 -14.73 3.25 -8.90
C LYS A 182 -14.86 1.78 -8.50
N ILE A 183 -13.86 1.22 -7.81
CA ILE A 183 -13.83 -0.19 -7.43
C ILE A 183 -13.69 -0.33 -5.92
N VAL A 184 -14.50 -1.21 -5.33
CA VAL A 184 -14.34 -1.63 -3.93
C VAL A 184 -13.13 -2.58 -3.86
N GLY A 185 -12.00 -2.08 -3.37
CA GLY A 185 -10.72 -2.79 -3.35
C GLY A 185 -9.77 -2.32 -4.45
N LYS A 186 -8.87 -3.21 -4.90
CA LYS A 186 -7.83 -2.89 -5.89
C LYS A 186 -8.17 -3.32 -7.31
N VAL A 187 -9.06 -4.32 -7.45
CA VAL A 187 -9.43 -4.93 -8.72
C VAL A 187 -10.90 -5.39 -8.69
N ALA A 188 -11.56 -5.40 -9.85
CA ALA A 188 -12.84 -6.09 -10.02
C ALA A 188 -12.60 -7.49 -10.61
N LEU A 189 -13.09 -8.53 -9.91
CA LEU A 189 -12.99 -9.92 -10.35
C LEU A 189 -14.19 -10.26 -11.22
N VAL A 190 -13.95 -10.86 -12.37
CA VAL A 190 -14.94 -11.18 -13.39
C VAL A 190 -14.87 -12.67 -13.73
N GLN A 191 -16.02 -13.32 -13.81
CA GLN A 191 -16.15 -14.78 -13.97
C GLN A 191 -16.51 -15.22 -15.39
N THR A 192 -17.14 -14.34 -16.19
CA THR A 192 -17.63 -14.66 -17.53
C THR A 192 -17.40 -13.53 -18.52
N ALA A 193 -17.53 -13.82 -19.82
CA ALA A 193 -17.39 -12.84 -20.89
C ALA A 193 -18.44 -11.71 -20.79
N GLU A 194 -19.70 -12.08 -20.49
CA GLU A 194 -20.79 -11.13 -20.34
C GLU A 194 -20.54 -10.18 -19.18
N GLN A 195 -20.08 -10.71 -18.03
CA GLN A 195 -19.70 -9.90 -16.87
C GLN A 195 -18.52 -8.99 -17.20
N LEU A 196 -17.53 -9.44 -18.01
CA LEU A 196 -16.40 -8.63 -18.41
C LEU A 196 -16.86 -7.40 -19.19
N VAL A 197 -17.69 -7.59 -20.20
CA VAL A 197 -18.20 -6.48 -21.02
C VAL A 197 -19.05 -5.51 -20.20
N ALA A 198 -19.98 -6.04 -19.39
CA ALA A 198 -20.84 -5.22 -18.54
C ALA A 198 -20.06 -4.40 -17.51
N GLU A 199 -19.12 -5.03 -16.80
CA GLU A 199 -18.35 -4.38 -15.75
C GLU A 199 -17.34 -3.38 -16.32
N TYR A 200 -16.70 -3.70 -17.45
CA TYR A 200 -15.81 -2.76 -18.14
C TYR A 200 -16.56 -1.50 -18.56
N CYS A 201 -17.71 -1.64 -19.26
CA CYS A 201 -18.53 -0.49 -19.69
C CYS A 201 -19.03 0.36 -18.51
N ARG A 202 -19.24 -0.25 -17.34
CA ARG A 202 -19.63 0.46 -16.12
C ARG A 202 -18.46 1.25 -15.50
N LEU A 203 -17.25 0.71 -15.55
CA LEU A 203 -16.08 1.26 -14.88
C LEU A 203 -15.26 2.20 -15.75
N ASP A 204 -15.09 1.88 -17.02
CA ASP A 204 -14.25 2.63 -17.96
C ASP A 204 -14.90 3.98 -18.32
N THR A 205 -14.12 5.03 -18.23
CA THR A 205 -14.54 6.40 -18.55
C THR A 205 -13.43 7.09 -19.34
N LYS A 206 -13.69 8.32 -19.84
CA LYS A 206 -12.66 9.11 -20.51
C LYS A 206 -11.44 9.37 -19.62
N ASP A 207 -11.67 9.51 -18.31
CA ASP A 207 -10.63 9.90 -17.35
C ASP A 207 -9.97 8.70 -16.69
N ILE A 208 -10.70 7.56 -16.57
CA ILE A 208 -10.24 6.37 -15.86
C ILE A 208 -10.39 5.15 -16.76
N ARG A 209 -9.26 4.70 -17.33
CA ARG A 209 -9.20 3.53 -18.20
C ARG A 209 -8.81 2.28 -17.40
N PHE A 210 -9.32 1.14 -17.86
CA PHE A 210 -9.09 -0.16 -17.23
C PHE A 210 -8.44 -1.15 -18.20
N LEU A 211 -7.54 -1.97 -17.66
CA LEU A 211 -6.99 -3.13 -18.35
C LEU A 211 -7.72 -4.41 -17.91
N VAL A 212 -7.73 -5.39 -18.81
CA VAL A 212 -8.18 -6.77 -18.55
C VAL A 212 -6.96 -7.64 -18.33
N GLN A 213 -6.91 -8.43 -17.25
CA GLN A 213 -5.74 -9.24 -16.93
C GLN A 213 -6.14 -10.62 -16.41
N GLU A 214 -5.39 -11.65 -16.80
CA GLU A 214 -5.54 -13.00 -16.24
C GLU A 214 -5.30 -12.99 -14.73
N VAL A 215 -5.96 -13.90 -14.02
CA VAL A 215 -5.59 -14.23 -12.64
C VAL A 215 -4.50 -15.29 -12.67
N VAL A 216 -3.27 -14.87 -12.35
CA VAL A 216 -2.16 -15.83 -12.20
C VAL A 216 -2.51 -16.82 -11.08
N PRO A 217 -2.45 -18.14 -11.31
CA PRO A 217 -2.79 -19.15 -10.30
C PRO A 217 -1.89 -19.08 -9.07
N GLY A 218 -2.30 -19.76 -7.99
CA GLY A 218 -1.57 -19.84 -6.72
C GLY A 218 -2.13 -18.97 -5.62
N GLY A 219 -1.85 -19.35 -4.38
CA GLY A 219 -2.28 -18.68 -3.15
C GLY A 219 -1.53 -17.36 -2.88
N ASP A 220 -1.76 -16.84 -1.69
CA ASP A 220 -1.05 -15.64 -1.19
C ASP A 220 0.45 -15.89 -1.09
N ASP A 221 0.83 -17.11 -0.77
CA ASP A 221 2.20 -17.54 -0.60
C ASP A 221 3.00 -17.69 -1.91
N ALA A 222 2.34 -17.55 -3.06
CA ALA A 222 3.01 -17.39 -4.36
C ALA A 222 3.43 -15.92 -4.64
N LEU A 223 3.10 -14.97 -3.76
CA LEU A 223 3.43 -13.56 -3.94
C LEU A 223 4.77 -13.22 -3.29
N TYR A 224 5.68 -12.71 -4.09
CA TYR A 224 7.02 -12.29 -3.71
C TYR A 224 7.18 -10.79 -3.90
N GLY A 225 8.10 -10.19 -3.16
CA GLY A 225 8.41 -8.78 -3.29
C GLY A 225 9.90 -8.52 -3.18
N TYR A 226 10.34 -7.52 -3.90
CA TYR A 226 11.66 -6.91 -3.79
C TYR A 226 11.46 -5.48 -3.30
N LEU A 227 12.13 -5.12 -2.21
CA LEU A 227 12.14 -3.78 -1.63
C LEU A 227 13.56 -3.26 -1.71
N ALA A 228 13.74 -2.03 -2.20
CA ALA A 228 15.07 -1.48 -2.34
C ALA A 228 15.11 0.05 -2.22
N PHE A 229 16.32 0.54 -1.98
CA PHE A 229 16.72 1.93 -2.16
C PHE A 229 17.79 1.97 -3.26
N TRP A 230 17.53 2.74 -4.31
CA TRP A 230 18.43 3.00 -5.42
C TRP A 230 18.97 4.41 -5.31
N ASP A 231 20.30 4.57 -5.43
CA ASP A 231 20.99 5.84 -5.26
C ASP A 231 20.72 6.82 -6.43
N ALA A 232 21.25 8.03 -6.32
CA ALA A 232 21.11 9.06 -7.34
C ALA A 232 21.83 8.72 -8.66
N ASN A 233 22.72 7.72 -8.66
CA ASN A 233 23.41 7.24 -9.86
C ASN A 233 22.70 6.03 -10.50
N GLY A 234 21.51 5.67 -10.02
CA GLY A 234 20.78 4.50 -10.50
C GLY A 234 21.43 3.16 -10.11
N ARG A 235 22.14 3.10 -8.97
CA ARG A 235 22.74 1.89 -8.43
C ARG A 235 21.95 1.40 -7.24
N GLU A 236 21.79 0.08 -7.11
CA GLU A 236 21.21 -0.53 -5.92
C GLU A 236 22.09 -0.25 -4.71
N HIS A 237 21.53 0.43 -3.72
CA HIS A 237 22.23 0.73 -2.45
C HIS A 237 21.89 -0.29 -1.37
N SER A 238 20.61 -0.66 -1.23
CA SER A 238 20.15 -1.61 -0.20
C SER A 238 18.87 -2.30 -0.66
N TRP A 239 18.69 -3.56 -0.31
CA TRP A 239 17.55 -4.34 -0.78
C TRP A 239 17.14 -5.45 0.20
N VAL A 240 15.91 -5.93 0.07
CA VAL A 240 15.35 -7.10 0.78
C VAL A 240 14.38 -7.80 -0.14
N THR A 241 14.41 -9.14 -0.18
CA THR A 241 13.33 -9.93 -0.77
C THR A 241 12.44 -10.53 0.32
N LYS A 242 11.14 -10.63 0.01
CA LYS A 242 10.11 -11.13 0.92
C LYS A 242 9.10 -11.98 0.18
N ARG A 243 8.34 -12.77 0.95
CA ARG A 243 7.19 -13.55 0.51
C ARG A 243 5.98 -13.18 1.34
N LYS A 244 4.80 -13.03 0.73
CA LYS A 244 3.54 -12.93 1.47
C LYS A 244 3.15 -14.34 1.93
N LEU A 245 2.64 -14.45 3.14
CA LEU A 245 2.07 -15.68 3.67
C LEU A 245 0.55 -15.58 3.79
N ARG A 246 0.04 -14.34 3.91
CA ARG A 246 -1.38 -14.02 3.96
C ARG A 246 -1.63 -12.58 3.56
N GLN A 247 -2.79 -12.32 2.96
CA GLN A 247 -3.30 -10.99 2.63
C GLN A 247 -4.50 -10.63 3.52
N ASN A 248 -4.78 -9.34 3.66
CA ASN A 248 -5.96 -8.86 4.40
C ASN A 248 -7.29 -9.13 3.68
N SER A 249 -7.23 -9.29 2.37
CA SER A 249 -8.34 -9.63 1.47
C SER A 249 -7.76 -10.21 0.18
N ARG A 250 -8.60 -10.85 -0.63
CA ARG A 250 -8.18 -11.33 -1.96
C ARG A 250 -7.66 -10.14 -2.79
N PHE A 251 -6.48 -10.24 -3.36
CA PHE A 251 -5.74 -9.17 -4.07
C PHE A 251 -5.38 -7.95 -3.21
N GLY A 252 -5.39 -8.11 -1.90
CA GLY A 252 -5.10 -7.05 -0.93
C GLY A 252 -3.63 -6.92 -0.57
N ASP A 253 -3.40 -6.20 0.53
CA ASP A 253 -2.06 -6.02 1.08
C ASP A 253 -1.65 -7.21 1.94
N GLY A 254 -0.34 -7.51 1.98
CA GLY A 254 0.18 -8.59 2.81
C GLY A 254 0.03 -8.27 4.30
N SER A 255 -0.75 -9.09 5.00
CA SER A 255 -0.95 -8.99 6.46
C SER A 255 0.09 -9.79 7.25
N LEU A 256 0.49 -10.97 6.74
CA LEU A 256 1.58 -11.79 7.25
C LEU A 256 2.61 -11.99 6.14
N GLN A 257 3.87 -11.67 6.41
CA GLN A 257 4.95 -11.71 5.44
C GLN A 257 6.23 -12.25 6.08
N VAL A 258 7.17 -12.72 5.27
CA VAL A 258 8.46 -13.22 5.74
C VAL A 258 9.58 -12.82 4.78
N THR A 259 10.76 -12.48 5.32
CA THR A 259 11.96 -12.30 4.50
C THR A 259 12.46 -13.65 4.00
N VAL A 260 12.72 -13.74 2.71
CA VAL A 260 13.20 -14.96 2.04
C VAL A 260 14.32 -14.60 1.08
N GLU A 261 15.16 -15.57 0.78
CA GLU A 261 16.06 -15.46 -0.36
C GLU A 261 15.29 -15.78 -1.64
N ALA A 262 15.26 -14.83 -2.57
CA ALA A 262 14.60 -14.98 -3.87
C ALA A 262 15.45 -14.31 -4.95
N PRO A 263 16.57 -14.97 -5.37
CA PRO A 263 17.55 -14.37 -6.28
C PRO A 263 16.93 -14.00 -7.63
N GLU A 264 16.07 -14.83 -8.19
CA GLU A 264 15.41 -14.58 -9.47
C GLU A 264 14.49 -13.34 -9.40
N VAL A 265 13.75 -13.16 -8.31
CA VAL A 265 12.93 -11.96 -8.06
C VAL A 265 13.81 -10.72 -7.97
N ALA A 266 14.95 -10.80 -7.28
CA ALA A 266 15.89 -9.70 -7.18
C ALA A 266 16.50 -9.34 -8.54
N ASP A 267 16.92 -10.34 -9.33
CA ASP A 267 17.53 -10.12 -10.65
C ASP A 267 16.55 -9.54 -11.67
N GLN A 268 15.32 -10.04 -11.71
CA GLN A 268 14.26 -9.47 -12.54
C GLN A 268 13.98 -8.01 -12.13
N SER A 269 13.91 -7.72 -10.81
CA SER A 269 13.69 -6.38 -10.32
C SER A 269 14.83 -5.43 -10.72
N ARG A 270 16.08 -5.87 -10.61
CA ARG A 270 17.26 -5.07 -11.02
C ARG A 270 17.24 -4.75 -12.50
N ARG A 271 16.94 -5.74 -13.37
CA ARG A 271 16.81 -5.50 -14.81
C ARG A 271 15.70 -4.50 -15.13
N LEU A 272 14.55 -4.68 -14.50
CA LEU A 272 13.40 -3.79 -14.67
C LEU A 272 13.71 -2.35 -14.25
N LEU A 273 14.32 -2.17 -13.06
CA LEU A 273 14.61 -0.85 -12.52
C LEU A 273 15.71 -0.13 -13.30
N ARG A 274 16.68 -0.86 -13.84
CA ARG A 274 17.66 -0.29 -14.80
C ARG A 274 16.98 0.16 -16.09
N ALA A 275 16.03 -0.60 -16.61
CA ALA A 275 15.28 -0.23 -17.82
C ALA A 275 14.45 1.07 -17.61
N PHE A 276 13.98 1.32 -16.37
CA PHE A 276 13.31 2.57 -16.02
C PHE A 276 14.29 3.74 -15.74
N GLY A 277 15.59 3.49 -15.58
CA GLY A 277 16.51 4.50 -15.04
C GLY A 277 16.11 4.94 -13.63
N TYR A 278 15.78 3.98 -12.78
CA TYR A 278 15.12 4.22 -11.48
C TYR A 278 16.08 4.80 -10.43
N THR A 279 15.54 5.70 -9.59
CA THR A 279 16.19 6.22 -8.37
C THR A 279 15.17 6.33 -7.23
N GLY A 280 15.62 6.19 -5.98
CA GLY A 280 14.77 6.29 -4.80
C GLY A 280 14.32 4.95 -4.24
N PHE A 281 13.30 5.00 -3.38
CA PHE A 281 12.71 3.81 -2.77
C PHE A 281 11.74 3.12 -3.72
N VAL A 282 11.76 1.80 -3.73
CA VAL A 282 10.88 1.00 -4.58
C VAL A 282 10.40 -0.27 -3.89
N GLY A 283 9.18 -0.68 -4.24
CA GLY A 283 8.67 -2.02 -3.99
C GLY A 283 8.20 -2.65 -5.29
N VAL A 284 8.79 -3.78 -5.69
CA VAL A 284 8.36 -4.56 -6.86
C VAL A 284 7.69 -5.83 -6.38
N GLU A 285 6.51 -6.14 -6.91
CA GLU A 285 5.77 -7.35 -6.55
C GLU A 285 5.67 -8.29 -7.74
N PHE A 286 5.93 -9.57 -7.48
CA PHE A 286 5.82 -10.67 -8.43
C PHE A 286 4.90 -11.75 -7.89
N LYS A 287 4.30 -12.51 -8.81
CA LYS A 287 3.61 -13.75 -8.47
C LYS A 287 4.27 -14.92 -9.19
N PHE A 288 4.64 -15.95 -8.44
CA PHE A 288 5.15 -17.21 -9.00
C PHE A 288 4.02 -17.94 -9.69
N ASP A 289 4.22 -18.24 -10.96
CA ASP A 289 3.31 -19.02 -11.78
C ASP A 289 3.82 -20.46 -11.90
N ALA A 290 3.15 -21.39 -11.25
CA ALA A 290 3.56 -22.79 -11.24
C ALA A 290 3.37 -23.49 -12.60
N ARG A 291 2.61 -22.90 -13.54
CA ARG A 291 2.35 -23.48 -14.87
C ARG A 291 3.65 -23.58 -15.70
N ASP A 292 4.47 -22.53 -15.61
CA ASP A 292 5.73 -22.41 -16.36
C ASP A 292 6.94 -22.07 -15.46
N ARG A 293 6.71 -22.06 -14.13
CA ARG A 293 7.72 -21.81 -13.10
C ARG A 293 8.38 -20.45 -13.24
N THR A 294 7.64 -19.43 -13.67
CA THR A 294 8.13 -18.06 -13.83
C THR A 294 7.57 -17.12 -12.75
N TYR A 295 8.30 -16.05 -12.45
CA TYR A 295 7.80 -14.94 -11.64
C TYR A 295 7.25 -13.85 -12.57
N ARG A 296 5.94 -13.60 -12.49
CA ARG A 296 5.26 -12.59 -13.29
C ARG A 296 5.15 -11.27 -12.53
N LEU A 297 5.54 -10.18 -13.16
CA LEU A 297 5.45 -8.85 -12.58
C LEU A 297 3.99 -8.47 -12.33
N MET A 298 3.66 -8.16 -11.08
CA MET A 298 2.32 -7.70 -10.70
C MET A 298 2.24 -6.19 -10.59
N GLU A 299 3.27 -5.56 -9.98
CA GLU A 299 3.25 -4.14 -9.67
C GLU A 299 4.64 -3.59 -9.34
N VAL A 300 4.88 -2.33 -9.73
CA VAL A 300 5.99 -1.51 -9.25
C VAL A 300 5.40 -0.34 -8.46
N ASN A 301 5.87 -0.16 -7.23
CA ASN A 301 5.48 0.94 -6.35
C ASN A 301 6.68 1.89 -6.20
N PRO A 302 6.61 3.15 -6.69
CA PRO A 302 7.74 4.11 -6.66
C PRO A 302 7.92 4.73 -5.26
N ARG A 303 7.93 3.91 -4.24
CA ARG A 303 8.00 4.26 -2.81
C ARG A 303 8.23 3.02 -1.95
N THR A 304 8.42 3.22 -0.65
CA THR A 304 8.32 2.10 0.30
C THR A 304 6.87 1.57 0.39
N VAL A 305 6.71 0.36 0.90
CA VAL A 305 5.42 -0.33 0.97
C VAL A 305 4.94 -0.51 2.42
N SER A 306 3.68 -0.86 2.60
CA SER A 306 3.03 -1.01 3.92
C SER A 306 3.76 -1.95 4.89
N GLY A 307 4.50 -2.94 4.37
CA GLY A 307 5.31 -3.87 5.16
C GLY A 307 6.71 -3.35 5.51
N ASN A 308 6.96 -2.05 5.51
CA ASN A 308 8.31 -1.48 5.72
C ASN A 308 8.92 -1.76 7.11
N GLN A 309 8.14 -2.13 8.12
CA GLN A 309 8.68 -2.62 9.39
C GLN A 309 9.44 -3.95 9.23
N LEU A 310 9.13 -4.75 8.20
CA LEU A 310 9.81 -6.02 7.93
C LEU A 310 11.31 -5.82 7.61
N PRO A 311 11.70 -5.04 6.58
CA PRO A 311 13.12 -4.76 6.30
C PRO A 311 13.83 -4.10 7.48
N ILE A 312 13.18 -3.17 8.21
CA ILE A 312 13.75 -2.54 9.40
C ILE A 312 14.18 -3.62 10.42
N THR A 313 13.26 -4.57 10.71
CA THR A 313 13.54 -5.65 11.65
C THR A 313 14.55 -6.66 11.11
N ALA A 314 14.64 -6.80 9.79
CA ALA A 314 15.60 -7.67 9.12
C ALA A 314 17.01 -7.03 8.97
N GLY A 315 17.21 -5.82 9.49
CA GLY A 315 18.51 -5.13 9.50
C GLY A 315 18.70 -4.11 8.37
N VAL A 316 17.70 -3.93 7.49
CA VAL A 316 17.73 -2.93 6.40
C VAL A 316 16.73 -1.81 6.71
N ASP A 317 17.18 -0.82 7.45
CA ASP A 317 16.34 0.31 7.89
C ASP A 317 16.27 1.40 6.80
N PHE A 318 15.38 1.21 5.83
CA PHE A 318 15.21 2.14 4.71
C PHE A 318 14.97 3.59 5.13
N PRO A 319 14.11 3.93 6.13
CA PRO A 319 14.00 5.29 6.64
C PRO A 319 15.34 5.91 7.04
N TRP A 320 16.12 5.17 7.82
CA TRP A 320 17.42 5.64 8.29
C TRP A 320 18.46 5.72 7.19
N ILE A 321 18.52 4.71 6.32
CA ILE A 321 19.40 4.69 5.15
C ILE A 321 19.15 5.91 4.27
N GLY A 322 17.89 6.18 3.91
CA GLY A 322 17.53 7.32 3.09
C GLY A 322 17.82 8.67 3.75
N TYR A 323 17.52 8.80 5.05
CA TYR A 323 17.85 10.00 5.80
C TYR A 323 19.37 10.27 5.83
N ARG A 324 20.15 9.26 6.13
CA ARG A 324 21.62 9.34 6.12
C ARG A 324 22.16 9.68 4.74
N TYR A 325 21.70 8.98 3.70
CA TYR A 325 22.10 9.22 2.32
C TYR A 325 21.86 10.67 1.89
N LEU A 326 20.73 11.25 2.28
CA LEU A 326 20.35 12.62 1.92
C LEU A 326 20.97 13.71 2.80
N THR A 327 21.52 13.37 3.97
CA THR A 327 22.08 14.35 4.91
C THR A 327 23.60 14.25 5.12
N SER A 328 24.23 13.14 4.76
CA SER A 328 25.66 12.90 4.95
C SER A 328 26.31 12.33 3.68
N SER A 329 27.63 12.58 3.55
CA SER A 329 28.38 12.24 2.34
C SER A 329 28.71 10.75 2.18
N SER A 330 28.52 9.92 3.21
CA SER A 330 28.81 8.49 3.14
C SER A 330 27.81 7.67 3.94
N THR A 331 27.05 6.85 3.25
CA THR A 331 26.20 5.82 3.84
C THR A 331 26.59 4.52 3.15
N PRO A 332 27.16 3.54 3.88
CA PRO A 332 27.53 2.28 3.25
C PRO A 332 26.27 1.54 2.77
N PRO A 333 26.32 0.86 1.63
CA PRO A 333 25.24 0.01 1.17
C PRO A 333 25.02 -1.15 2.14
N SER A 334 23.78 -1.64 2.23
CA SER A 334 23.45 -2.86 2.96
C SER A 334 23.40 -4.02 1.97
N GLU A 335 24.37 -4.92 2.05
CA GLU A 335 24.53 -6.06 1.11
C GLU A 335 23.79 -7.31 1.57
N SER A 336 23.29 -7.34 2.80
CA SER A 336 22.63 -8.51 3.38
C SER A 336 21.46 -8.12 4.30
N PHE A 337 20.55 -9.06 4.50
CA PHE A 337 19.42 -8.95 5.41
C PHE A 337 19.17 -10.28 6.14
N ALA A 338 18.58 -10.22 7.34
CA ALA A 338 18.18 -11.41 8.07
C ALA A 338 17.00 -12.11 7.39
N ARG A 339 17.16 -13.42 7.10
CA ARG A 339 16.14 -14.28 6.51
C ARG A 339 15.22 -14.86 7.58
N GLY A 340 13.99 -15.23 7.20
CA GLY A 340 13.02 -15.84 8.11
C GLY A 340 12.41 -14.87 9.13
N VAL A 341 12.66 -13.57 9.02
CA VAL A 341 11.99 -12.56 9.83
C VAL A 341 10.54 -12.48 9.40
N LYS A 342 9.61 -12.76 10.32
CA LYS A 342 8.17 -12.64 10.07
C LYS A 342 7.65 -11.28 10.51
N TYR A 343 6.81 -10.69 9.66
CA TYR A 343 6.07 -9.45 9.88
C TYR A 343 4.58 -9.73 9.97
N LEU A 344 3.92 -9.05 10.88
CA LEU A 344 2.48 -9.07 11.06
C LEU A 344 1.91 -7.64 11.05
N ASN A 345 0.90 -7.41 10.21
CA ASN A 345 0.00 -6.27 10.41
C ASN A 345 -1.20 -6.76 11.22
N GLU A 346 -1.25 -6.41 12.49
CA GLU A 346 -2.14 -6.98 13.47
C GLU A 346 -3.62 -6.75 13.14
N GLU A 347 -3.97 -5.53 12.70
CA GLU A 347 -5.34 -5.18 12.32
C GLU A 347 -5.77 -5.90 11.03
N TRP A 348 -4.91 -5.91 10.03
CA TRP A 348 -5.22 -6.51 8.73
C TRP A 348 -5.28 -8.03 8.79
N ASP A 349 -4.40 -8.63 9.56
CA ASP A 349 -4.34 -10.08 9.70
C ASP A 349 -5.55 -10.64 10.44
N LEU A 350 -6.02 -9.92 11.46
CA LEU A 350 -7.25 -10.28 12.15
C LEU A 350 -8.48 -10.21 11.22
N LYS A 351 -8.55 -9.18 10.37
CA LYS A 351 -9.61 -9.06 9.34
C LYS A 351 -9.53 -10.20 8.33
N GLY A 352 -8.33 -10.49 7.82
CA GLY A 352 -8.06 -11.59 6.91
C GLY A 352 -8.43 -12.95 7.51
N PHE A 353 -8.07 -13.21 8.77
CA PHE A 353 -8.44 -14.41 9.50
C PHE A 353 -9.96 -14.63 9.52
N PHE A 354 -10.74 -13.62 9.90
CA PHE A 354 -12.21 -13.77 9.93
C PHE A 354 -12.80 -14.05 8.54
N THR A 355 -12.24 -13.47 7.49
CA THR A 355 -12.67 -13.73 6.11
C THR A 355 -12.36 -15.17 5.70
N LEU A 356 -11.13 -15.62 5.90
CA LEU A 356 -10.69 -16.97 5.54
C LEU A 356 -11.38 -18.05 6.40
N ARG A 357 -11.66 -17.76 7.65
CA ARG A 357 -12.41 -18.68 8.53
C ARG A 357 -13.85 -18.89 8.06
N LYS A 358 -14.54 -17.82 7.62
CA LYS A 358 -15.91 -17.92 7.08
C LYS A 358 -16.00 -18.80 5.84
N THR A 359 -14.96 -18.79 5.02
CA THR A 359 -14.86 -19.60 3.79
C THR A 359 -14.23 -20.97 4.02
N GLY A 360 -13.93 -21.35 5.28
CA GLY A 360 -13.35 -22.66 5.62
C GLY A 360 -11.86 -22.81 5.27
N HIS A 361 -11.20 -21.75 4.81
CA HIS A 361 -9.80 -21.82 4.36
C HIS A 361 -8.76 -21.71 5.49
N LEU A 362 -9.17 -21.31 6.70
CA LEU A 362 -8.24 -21.14 7.82
C LEU A 362 -8.91 -21.46 9.16
N THR A 363 -8.37 -22.41 9.90
CA THR A 363 -8.79 -22.71 11.29
C THR A 363 -8.07 -21.80 12.29
N ILE A 364 -8.60 -21.69 13.50
CA ILE A 364 -7.97 -20.90 14.57
C ILE A 364 -6.59 -21.43 14.93
N TRP A 365 -6.42 -22.76 14.96
CA TRP A 365 -5.16 -23.39 15.30
C TRP A 365 -4.09 -23.18 14.23
N GLN A 366 -4.46 -23.23 12.95
CA GLN A 366 -3.59 -22.89 11.84
C GLN A 366 -3.18 -21.43 11.88
N TRP A 367 -4.14 -20.53 12.18
CA TRP A 367 -3.87 -19.11 12.34
C TRP A 367 -2.87 -18.86 13.47
N LEU A 368 -3.13 -19.36 14.69
CA LEU A 368 -2.23 -19.21 15.85
C LEU A 368 -0.84 -19.80 15.56
N SER A 369 -0.78 -20.97 14.94
CA SER A 369 0.48 -21.60 14.53
C SER A 369 1.26 -20.75 13.53
N SER A 370 0.58 -20.09 12.58
CA SER A 370 1.23 -19.23 11.59
C SER A 370 1.90 -18.00 12.19
N LEU A 371 1.42 -17.52 13.35
CA LEU A 371 1.96 -16.35 14.06
C LEU A 371 3.24 -16.67 14.85
N ARG A 372 3.61 -17.94 15.00
CA ARG A 372 4.84 -18.31 15.71
C ARG A 372 6.06 -17.69 15.02
N GLY A 373 6.93 -17.08 15.85
CA GLY A 373 8.17 -16.47 15.38
C GLY A 373 7.99 -15.10 14.68
N VAL A 374 6.83 -14.45 14.84
CA VAL A 374 6.66 -13.05 14.41
C VAL A 374 7.58 -12.16 15.25
N LYS A 375 8.39 -11.34 14.58
CA LYS A 375 9.34 -10.40 15.20
C LYS A 375 9.05 -8.94 14.83
N ALA A 376 8.45 -8.69 13.67
CA ALA A 376 8.12 -7.36 13.18
C ALA A 376 6.61 -7.12 13.28
N LEU A 377 6.19 -6.18 14.12
CA LEU A 377 4.80 -5.78 14.29
C LEU A 377 4.59 -4.41 13.62
N ALA A 378 3.51 -4.28 12.84
CA ALA A 378 3.23 -3.06 12.09
C ALA A 378 2.78 -1.91 13.01
N ILE A 379 1.97 -2.22 14.01
CA ILE A 379 1.26 -1.23 14.81
C ILE A 379 1.77 -1.18 16.23
N TRP A 380 1.96 -2.33 16.88
CA TRP A 380 2.41 -2.39 18.25
C TRP A 380 3.87 -1.97 18.41
N ALA A 381 4.13 -1.10 19.38
CA ALA A 381 5.47 -0.79 19.89
C ALA A 381 5.38 -0.35 21.35
N TRP A 382 6.29 -0.83 22.20
CA TRP A 382 6.32 -0.52 23.63
C TRP A 382 6.50 0.97 23.92
N ASP A 383 7.31 1.64 23.10
CA ASP A 383 7.60 3.06 23.20
C ASP A 383 6.57 3.94 22.49
N ASP A 384 5.54 3.34 21.85
CA ASP A 384 4.47 4.06 21.14
C ASP A 384 3.17 3.23 21.10
N PRO A 385 2.51 3.03 22.25
CA PRO A 385 1.35 2.13 22.37
C PRO A 385 0.04 2.71 21.84
N LEU A 386 -0.07 4.05 21.67
CA LEU A 386 -1.31 4.72 21.29
C LEU A 386 -1.91 4.23 19.96
N PRO A 387 -1.14 3.99 18.88
CA PRO A 387 -1.68 3.44 17.66
C PRO A 387 -2.41 2.10 17.87
N MET A 388 -1.84 1.19 18.68
CA MET A 388 -2.50 -0.08 18.99
C MET A 388 -3.74 0.13 19.86
N GLY A 389 -3.70 1.05 20.83
CA GLY A 389 -4.86 1.41 21.64
C GLY A 389 -6.05 1.86 20.78
N VAL A 390 -5.79 2.62 19.72
CA VAL A 390 -6.83 3.03 18.75
C VAL A 390 -7.39 1.84 17.98
N VAL A 391 -6.54 0.89 17.56
CA VAL A 391 -7.02 -0.34 16.88
C VAL A 391 -7.93 -1.14 17.81
N LEU A 392 -7.50 -1.36 19.04
CA LEU A 392 -8.29 -2.10 20.03
C LEU A 392 -9.64 -1.40 20.31
N TRP A 393 -9.63 -0.09 20.44
CA TRP A 393 -10.86 0.69 20.60
C TRP A 393 -11.80 0.55 19.39
N ARG A 394 -11.28 0.65 18.16
CA ARG A 394 -12.06 0.44 16.93
C ARG A 394 -12.68 -0.95 16.86
N LEU A 395 -11.93 -1.99 17.24
CA LEU A 395 -12.42 -3.37 17.29
C LEU A 395 -13.50 -3.55 18.35
N PHE A 396 -13.34 -2.96 19.54
CA PHE A 396 -14.33 -2.98 20.61
C PHE A 396 -15.65 -2.33 20.18
N VAL A 397 -15.59 -1.12 19.60
CA VAL A 397 -16.79 -0.41 19.09
C VAL A 397 -17.48 -1.21 17.98
N ALA A 398 -16.71 -1.82 17.07
CA ALA A 398 -17.26 -2.67 16.02
C ALA A 398 -17.96 -3.91 16.58
N GLY A 399 -17.40 -4.51 17.64
CA GLY A 399 -17.99 -5.64 18.37
C GLY A 399 -19.34 -5.26 19.01
N ILE A 400 -19.39 -4.12 19.71
CA ILE A 400 -20.65 -3.63 20.32
C ILE A 400 -21.72 -3.36 19.26
N ARG A 401 -21.35 -2.74 18.12
CA ARG A 401 -22.31 -2.50 17.04
C ARG A 401 -22.88 -3.79 16.49
N ARG A 402 -22.08 -4.86 16.33
CA ARG A 402 -22.57 -6.19 15.91
C ARG A 402 -23.48 -6.83 16.93
N LEU A 403 -23.24 -6.70 18.23
CA LEU A 403 -24.09 -7.21 19.29
C LEU A 403 -25.46 -6.52 19.32
N ARG A 404 -25.52 -5.22 19.05
CA ARG A 404 -26.77 -4.45 18.95
C ARG A 404 -27.62 -4.79 17.73
N TRP A 405 -27.03 -5.43 16.70
CA TRP A 405 -27.72 -5.87 15.48
C TRP A 405 -28.07 -7.36 15.46
N LEU A 406 -27.84 -8.11 16.55
CA LEU A 406 -28.37 -9.46 16.67
C LEU A 406 -29.88 -9.32 16.94
N PRO A 407 -30.78 -9.82 16.04
CA PRO A 407 -32.20 -9.85 16.33
C PRO A 407 -32.40 -10.66 17.60
N GLU A 408 -33.30 -10.23 18.47
CA GLU A 408 -33.71 -10.95 19.66
C GLU A 408 -34.28 -12.33 19.25
N ARG A 409 -33.42 -13.33 19.11
CA ARG A 409 -33.79 -14.73 19.03
C ARG A 409 -34.03 -15.23 20.44
N GLY A 410 -35.25 -15.02 20.94
CA GLY A 410 -35.60 -15.57 22.24
C GLY A 410 -36.87 -15.04 22.87
N ARG A 411 -37.97 -14.93 22.11
CA ARG A 411 -39.32 -15.01 22.68
C ARG A 411 -40.21 -15.80 21.73
N ARG A 412 -40.02 -17.12 21.70
CA ARG A 412 -41.10 -18.03 21.32
C ARG A 412 -41.82 -18.41 22.59
N GLY A 413 -43.01 -17.88 22.74
CA GLY A 413 -43.92 -18.27 23.81
C GLY A 413 -45.29 -17.71 23.50
N ALA A 414 -46.21 -18.61 23.13
CA ALA A 414 -47.65 -18.50 23.06
C ALA A 414 -48.27 -18.44 21.65
N THR A 415 -48.61 -19.63 21.21
CA THR A 415 -49.71 -19.87 20.24
C THR A 415 -51.01 -19.45 20.90
N PRO A 416 -51.97 -18.90 20.17
CA PRO A 416 -53.37 -19.29 20.33
C PRO A 416 -53.88 -20.03 19.10
N LEU A 417 -54.53 -21.12 19.43
CA LEU A 417 -55.41 -21.91 18.60
C LEU A 417 -56.56 -21.10 18.02
N GLY A 418 -56.94 -21.43 16.80
CA GLY A 418 -58.36 -21.40 16.50
C GLY A 418 -58.78 -20.76 15.18
N VAL A 419 -59.21 -21.62 14.28
CA VAL A 419 -60.50 -21.63 13.55
C VAL A 419 -60.51 -21.13 12.10
N ARG A 420 -60.68 -22.15 11.28
CA ARG A 420 -61.61 -22.44 10.16
C ARG A 420 -61.24 -22.04 8.73
N ARG A 421 -61.34 -23.11 7.97
CA ARG A 421 -61.45 -23.26 6.52
C ARG A 421 -62.58 -22.44 5.90
N SER A 422 -62.38 -21.99 4.71
CA SER A 422 -63.33 -22.17 3.57
C SER A 422 -62.61 -21.88 2.25
N ASP A 423 -62.43 -22.94 1.45
CA ASP A 423 -62.42 -22.95 -0.02
C ASP A 423 -63.87 -22.83 -0.53
N PRO A 424 -64.17 -22.71 -1.82
CA PRO A 424 -63.39 -22.54 -3.06
C PRO A 424 -64.01 -21.54 -4.10
N GLY A 425 -63.40 -21.47 -5.27
CA GLY A 425 -64.01 -20.94 -6.51
C GLY A 425 -62.98 -20.33 -7.45
N VAL A 426 -62.46 -20.99 -8.36
CA VAL A 426 -62.64 -21.36 -9.77
C VAL A 426 -63.26 -20.26 -10.66
N VAL A 427 -62.64 -20.14 -11.90
CA VAL A 427 -63.07 -19.45 -13.13
C VAL A 427 -62.62 -18.00 -13.25
N THR A 428 -61.87 -17.63 -14.25
CA THR A 428 -61.50 -17.98 -15.65
C THR A 428 -60.10 -17.48 -15.97
#